data_0ca21213a5345ea70eaeb86d4bfe28c2
#
_entry.id   0ca21213a5345ea70eaeb86d4bfe28c2
#
_cell.length_a   1.000
_cell.length_b   1.000
_cell.length_c   1.000
_cell.angle_alpha   90.00
_cell.angle_beta   90.00
_cell.angle_gamma   90.00
#
_symmetry.space_group_name_H-M   'P 1'
#
loop_
_entity.id
_entity.type
_entity.pdbx_description
1 polymer ?
#
loop_
_entity_poly.entity_id
_entity_poly.type
_entity_poly.pdbx_seq_one_letter_code
_entity_poly.pdbx_strand_id
1 'polypeptide(L)'
;MTLLLTLTAGLLASEAVPEPVLQAVEMVESSGRGASTPLGDCGKARGPFQWHSAAWSDCSAIRRKAGLAVWPYSAASDPAKAKDYARTWLTVLKVRLTAEMGRQPFPGEIWLAWNLGWTGFSRHDFQWAEVPAAKFAKARQVNTLAWGLPKPKRSAR
;
A
#
# COMPACT_ATOMS: atom_id res chain seq x y z
N MET A 1 -4.23 4.42 24.38
CA MET A 1 -5.55 3.82 24.26
C MET A 1 -5.74 3.40 22.81
N THR A 2 -5.52 2.12 22.51
CA THR A 2 -5.55 1.62 21.12
C THR A 2 -7.02 1.45 20.71
N LEU A 3 -7.50 2.36 19.87
CA LEU A 3 -8.83 2.26 19.29
C LEU A 3 -8.88 1.01 18.41
N LEU A 4 -9.48 -0.08 18.89
CA LEU A 4 -9.81 -1.25 18.07
C LEU A 4 -10.96 -0.82 17.13
N LEU A 5 -10.63 -0.22 16.01
CA LEU A 5 -11.60 0.00 14.95
C LEU A 5 -12.04 -1.38 14.43
N THR A 6 -13.30 -1.72 14.68
CA THR A 6 -13.92 -2.92 14.10
C THR A 6 -14.10 -2.65 12.60
N LEU A 7 -13.15 -3.12 11.78
CA LEU A 7 -13.19 -2.98 10.33
C LEU A 7 -14.27 -3.92 9.77
N THR A 8 -15.44 -3.37 9.49
CA THR A 8 -16.52 -4.06 8.80
C THR A 8 -16.37 -3.92 7.28
N ALA A 9 -17.04 -4.78 6.51
CA ALA A 9 -17.07 -4.65 5.05
C ALA A 9 -17.60 -3.27 4.60
N GLY A 10 -18.61 -2.73 5.30
CA GLY A 10 -19.16 -1.41 5.03
C GLY A 10 -18.13 -0.29 5.22
N LEU A 11 -17.35 -0.33 6.31
CA LEU A 11 -16.28 0.65 6.55
C LEU A 11 -15.16 0.53 5.50
N LEU A 12 -14.76 -0.69 5.15
CA LEU A 12 -13.76 -0.92 4.11
C LEU A 12 -14.23 -0.42 2.75
N ALA A 13 -15.52 -0.51 2.46
CA ALA A 13 -16.09 0.01 1.21
C ALA A 13 -16.16 1.54 1.19
N SER A 14 -16.65 2.17 2.27
CA SER A 14 -16.79 3.63 2.35
C SER A 14 -15.46 4.37 2.41
N GLU A 15 -14.44 3.77 3.04
CA GLU A 15 -13.09 4.33 3.20
C GLU A 15 -12.11 3.84 2.13
N ALA A 16 -12.57 3.07 1.14
CA ALA A 16 -11.71 2.46 0.13
C ALA A 16 -10.75 3.47 -0.50
N VAL A 17 -9.48 3.09 -0.61
CA VAL A 17 -8.52 3.91 -1.36
C VAL A 17 -8.97 4.06 -2.80
N PRO A 18 -8.84 5.26 -3.41
CA PRO A 18 -9.18 5.49 -4.80
C PRO A 18 -8.39 4.60 -5.75
N GLU A 19 -9.00 4.22 -6.87
CA GLU A 19 -8.34 3.41 -7.90
C GLU A 19 -6.99 3.96 -8.38
N PRO A 20 -6.81 5.29 -8.59
CA PRO A 20 -5.50 5.84 -8.95
C PRO A 20 -4.39 5.58 -7.91
N VAL A 21 -4.74 5.49 -6.63
CA VAL A 21 -3.77 5.15 -5.57
C VAL A 21 -3.32 3.69 -5.70
N LEU A 22 -4.26 2.76 -5.94
CA LEU A 22 -3.94 1.35 -6.18
C LEU A 22 -3.02 1.18 -7.39
N GLN A 23 -3.34 1.84 -8.50
CA GLN A 23 -2.52 1.80 -9.72
C GLN A 23 -1.13 2.38 -9.50
N ALA A 24 -1.02 3.49 -8.75
CA ALA A 24 0.25 4.11 -8.43
C ALA A 24 1.14 3.19 -7.59
N VAL A 25 0.58 2.54 -6.58
CA VAL A 25 1.29 1.57 -5.73
C VAL A 25 1.75 0.37 -6.57
N GLU A 26 0.85 -0.23 -7.36
CA GLU A 26 1.19 -1.33 -8.27
C GLU A 26 2.35 -0.96 -9.20
N MET A 27 2.28 0.20 -9.83
CA MET A 27 3.30 0.66 -10.77
C MET A 27 4.66 0.85 -10.09
N VAL A 28 4.70 1.38 -8.87
CA VAL A 28 5.95 1.59 -8.12
C VAL A 28 6.53 0.27 -7.62
N GLU A 29 5.71 -0.66 -7.13
CA GLU A 29 6.16 -1.96 -6.63
C GLU A 29 6.61 -2.89 -7.78
N SER A 30 5.86 -2.91 -8.88
CA SER A 30 6.19 -3.73 -10.03
C SER A 30 7.22 -3.11 -10.98
N SER A 31 7.59 -1.84 -10.78
CA SER A 31 8.35 -1.04 -11.76
C SER A 31 7.69 -1.02 -13.16
N GLY A 32 6.35 -1.04 -13.18
CA GLY A 32 5.54 -1.05 -14.41
C GLY A 32 5.42 -2.42 -15.09
N ARG A 33 5.92 -3.52 -14.48
CA ARG A 33 5.90 -4.87 -15.07
C ARG A 33 4.58 -5.62 -14.87
N GLY A 34 3.73 -5.17 -13.94
CA GLY A 34 2.44 -5.81 -13.65
C GLY A 34 2.59 -7.30 -13.32
N ALA A 35 1.84 -8.16 -14.02
CA ALA A 35 1.85 -9.60 -13.82
C ALA A 35 3.21 -10.28 -14.07
N SER A 36 4.09 -9.65 -14.86
CA SER A 36 5.44 -10.16 -15.15
C SER A 36 6.48 -9.76 -14.10
N THR A 37 6.05 -9.22 -12.95
CA THR A 37 6.95 -8.80 -11.87
C THR A 37 7.65 -10.03 -11.27
N PRO A 38 9.00 -10.06 -11.26
CA PRO A 38 9.72 -11.16 -10.67
C PRO A 38 9.55 -11.18 -9.14
N LEU A 39 9.89 -12.29 -8.53
CA LEU A 39 9.97 -12.37 -7.07
C LEU A 39 10.99 -11.35 -6.57
N GLY A 40 10.56 -10.47 -5.68
CA GLY A 40 11.41 -9.47 -5.04
C GLY A 40 11.93 -9.93 -3.69
N ASP A 41 12.78 -9.11 -3.07
CA ASP A 41 13.32 -9.33 -1.73
C ASP A 41 13.83 -10.77 -1.53
N CYS A 42 14.76 -11.20 -2.39
CA CYS A 42 15.31 -12.56 -2.38
C CYS A 42 14.23 -13.69 -2.42
N GLY A 43 13.16 -13.47 -3.18
CA GLY A 43 12.06 -14.43 -3.33
C GLY A 43 10.95 -14.34 -2.29
N LYS A 44 11.02 -13.38 -1.36
CA LYS A 44 10.03 -13.22 -0.28
C LYS A 44 8.82 -12.36 -0.68
N ALA A 45 8.96 -11.53 -1.72
CA ALA A 45 7.89 -10.66 -2.22
C ALA A 45 7.31 -11.21 -3.53
N ARG A 46 5.98 -11.19 -3.67
CA ARG A 46 5.27 -11.79 -4.80
C ARG A 46 4.29 -10.86 -5.49
N GLY A 47 4.19 -11.05 -6.80
CA GLY A 47 3.18 -10.43 -7.65
C GLY A 47 3.35 -8.93 -7.85
N PRO A 48 2.41 -8.28 -8.55
CA PRO A 48 2.53 -6.88 -8.96
C PRO A 48 2.60 -5.90 -7.78
N PHE A 49 2.11 -6.29 -6.62
CA PHE A 49 2.16 -5.49 -5.39
C PHE A 49 3.30 -5.89 -4.45
N GLN A 50 4.17 -6.83 -4.83
CA GLN A 50 5.30 -7.29 -4.03
C GLN A 50 4.89 -7.68 -2.59
N TRP A 51 3.84 -8.49 -2.47
CA TRP A 51 3.33 -8.97 -1.20
C TRP A 51 4.31 -9.85 -0.46
N HIS A 52 4.50 -9.58 0.83
CA HIS A 52 5.14 -10.50 1.78
C HIS A 52 4.10 -11.39 2.46
N SER A 53 4.48 -12.62 2.79
CA SER A 53 3.57 -13.61 3.38
C SER A 53 2.94 -13.17 4.71
N ALA A 54 3.69 -12.47 5.56
CA ALA A 54 3.18 -11.96 6.83
C ALA A 54 2.06 -10.92 6.59
N ALA A 55 2.30 -9.91 5.74
CA ALA A 55 1.31 -8.89 5.41
C ALA A 55 0.06 -9.49 4.73
N TRP A 56 0.24 -10.51 3.88
CA TRP A 56 -0.87 -11.25 3.29
C TRP A 56 -1.71 -11.97 4.35
N SER A 57 -1.06 -12.59 5.33
CA SER A 57 -1.72 -13.27 6.46
C SER A 57 -2.54 -12.29 7.29
N ASP A 58 -1.95 -11.14 7.64
CA ASP A 58 -2.62 -10.09 8.42
C ASP A 58 -3.83 -9.53 7.65
N CYS A 59 -3.67 -9.26 6.37
CA CYS A 59 -4.77 -8.84 5.50
C CYS A 59 -5.86 -9.92 5.43
N SER A 60 -5.48 -11.20 5.32
CA SER A 60 -6.41 -12.33 5.32
C SER A 60 -7.24 -12.41 6.60
N ALA A 61 -6.64 -12.13 7.76
CA ALA A 61 -7.35 -12.09 9.03
C ALA A 61 -8.40 -10.96 9.07
N ILE A 62 -8.06 -9.79 8.56
CA ILE A 62 -8.99 -8.65 8.45
C ILE A 62 -10.12 -8.97 7.47
N ARG A 63 -9.79 -9.50 6.29
CA ARG A 63 -10.78 -9.87 5.28
C ARG A 63 -11.78 -10.91 5.81
N ARG A 64 -11.29 -11.93 6.54
CA ARG A 64 -12.15 -12.94 7.17
C ARG A 64 -13.13 -12.32 8.16
N LYS A 65 -12.66 -11.40 9.03
CA LYS A 65 -13.51 -10.67 9.98
C LYS A 65 -14.55 -9.80 9.29
N ALA A 66 -14.21 -9.25 8.12
CA ALA A 66 -15.11 -8.43 7.32
C ALA A 66 -16.03 -9.24 6.39
N GLY A 67 -15.96 -10.57 6.40
CA GLY A 67 -16.77 -11.43 5.52
C GLY A 67 -16.33 -11.39 4.05
N LEU A 68 -15.11 -10.94 3.75
CA LEU A 68 -14.57 -10.87 2.40
C LEU A 68 -13.85 -12.18 2.04
N ALA A 69 -13.77 -12.47 0.73
CA ALA A 69 -13.06 -13.64 0.21
C ALA A 69 -11.58 -13.67 0.66
N VAL A 70 -11.10 -14.87 1.04
CA VAL A 70 -9.74 -15.11 1.50
C VAL A 70 -9.07 -16.15 0.62
N TRP A 71 -7.85 -15.87 0.17
CA TRP A 71 -7.05 -16.76 -0.67
C TRP A 71 -5.69 -17.09 -0.03
N PRO A 72 -5.09 -18.23 -0.39
CA PRO A 72 -3.75 -18.57 0.06
C PRO A 72 -2.70 -17.58 -0.50
N TYR A 73 -1.53 -17.50 0.15
CA TYR A 73 -0.47 -16.57 -0.26
C TYR A 73 0.02 -16.80 -1.71
N SER A 74 -0.08 -18.02 -2.23
CA SER A 74 0.22 -18.29 -3.64
C SER A 74 -0.60 -17.43 -4.62
N ALA A 75 -1.80 -17.01 -4.21
CA ALA A 75 -2.65 -16.14 -5.00
C ALA A 75 -2.13 -14.69 -5.11
N ALA A 76 -1.09 -14.31 -4.36
CA ALA A 76 -0.45 -13.00 -4.50
C ALA A 76 0.20 -12.78 -5.87
N SER A 77 0.45 -13.85 -6.62
CA SER A 77 0.92 -13.77 -8.02
C SER A 77 -0.20 -13.58 -9.04
N ASP A 78 -1.46 -13.78 -8.65
CA ASP A 78 -2.63 -13.48 -9.47
C ASP A 78 -2.94 -11.98 -9.38
N PRO A 79 -2.87 -11.22 -10.48
CA PRO A 79 -3.03 -9.75 -10.44
C PRO A 79 -4.37 -9.29 -9.86
N ALA A 80 -5.46 -9.98 -10.16
CA ALA A 80 -6.79 -9.61 -9.70
C ALA A 80 -6.93 -9.81 -8.19
N LYS A 81 -6.48 -10.96 -7.67
CA LYS A 81 -6.52 -11.28 -6.24
C LYS A 81 -5.54 -10.42 -5.45
N ALA A 82 -4.32 -10.21 -5.99
CA ALA A 82 -3.33 -9.32 -5.39
C ALA A 82 -3.86 -7.89 -5.26
N LYS A 83 -4.55 -7.39 -6.28
CA LYS A 83 -5.16 -6.06 -6.29
C LYS A 83 -6.32 -5.94 -5.30
N ASP A 84 -7.18 -6.95 -5.21
CA ASP A 84 -8.29 -6.96 -4.26
C ASP A 84 -7.78 -6.95 -2.81
N TYR A 85 -6.74 -7.72 -2.51
CA TYR A 85 -6.04 -7.66 -1.22
C TYR A 85 -5.39 -6.29 -0.97
N ALA A 86 -4.72 -5.73 -1.99
CA ALA A 86 -4.09 -4.42 -1.87
C ALA A 86 -5.12 -3.32 -1.57
N ARG A 87 -6.30 -3.37 -2.19
CA ARG A 87 -7.40 -2.46 -1.85
C ARG A 87 -7.76 -2.55 -0.37
N THR A 88 -7.94 -3.75 0.16
CA THR A 88 -8.25 -3.94 1.58
C THR A 88 -7.14 -3.39 2.47
N TRP A 89 -5.89 -3.79 2.23
CA TRP A 89 -4.77 -3.43 3.10
C TRP A 89 -4.42 -1.94 3.07
N LEU A 90 -4.37 -1.34 1.87
CA LEU A 90 -4.14 0.11 1.73
C LEU A 90 -5.27 0.94 2.37
N THR A 91 -6.50 0.45 2.32
CA THR A 91 -7.63 1.07 3.03
C THR A 91 -7.42 1.03 4.55
N VAL A 92 -7.01 -0.11 5.09
CA VAL A 92 -6.66 -0.25 6.51
C VAL A 92 -5.55 0.73 6.91
N LEU A 93 -4.50 0.81 6.10
CA LEU A 93 -3.39 1.73 6.35
C LEU A 93 -3.85 3.19 6.29
N LYS A 94 -4.67 3.56 5.30
CA LYS A 94 -5.27 4.90 5.20
C LYS A 94 -6.04 5.27 6.45
N VAL A 95 -6.96 4.39 6.92
CA VAL A 95 -7.78 4.64 8.11
C VAL A 95 -6.90 4.79 9.35
N ARG A 96 -5.91 3.92 9.53
CA ARG A 96 -4.98 4.00 10.66
C ARG A 96 -4.14 5.28 10.64
N LEU A 97 -3.60 5.65 9.48
CA LEU A 97 -2.83 6.89 9.32
C LEU A 97 -3.70 8.12 9.57
N THR A 98 -4.95 8.13 9.09
CA THR A 98 -5.90 9.23 9.35
C THR A 98 -6.11 9.42 10.85
N ALA A 99 -6.29 8.33 11.59
CA ALA A 99 -6.46 8.38 13.05
C ALA A 99 -5.20 8.86 13.77
N GLU A 100 -4.02 8.41 13.32
CA GLU A 100 -2.73 8.75 13.93
C GLU A 100 -2.32 10.21 13.64
N MET A 101 -2.49 10.64 12.40
CA MET A 101 -2.03 11.97 11.93
C MET A 101 -3.06 13.09 12.14
N GLY A 102 -4.32 12.75 12.48
CA GLY A 102 -5.41 13.71 12.59
C GLY A 102 -5.83 14.36 11.26
N ARG A 103 -5.38 13.82 10.12
CA ARG A 103 -5.69 14.29 8.77
C ARG A 103 -5.68 13.15 7.77
N GLN A 104 -6.23 13.37 6.58
CA GLN A 104 -6.11 12.41 5.48
C GLN A 104 -4.64 12.28 5.05
N PRO A 105 -4.11 11.05 4.95
CA PRO A 105 -2.76 10.82 4.45
C PRO A 105 -2.68 11.04 2.94
N PHE A 106 -1.53 11.48 2.49
CA PHE A 106 -1.20 11.50 1.07
C PHE A 106 -0.98 10.08 0.53
N PRO A 107 -1.19 9.82 -0.77
CA PRO A 107 -0.94 8.50 -1.36
C PRO A 107 0.47 7.95 -1.06
N GLY A 108 1.48 8.80 -1.09
CA GLY A 108 2.86 8.43 -0.76
C GLY A 108 3.05 8.04 0.71
N GLU A 109 2.30 8.62 1.64
CA GLU A 109 2.33 8.23 3.06
C GLU A 109 1.68 6.86 3.26
N ILE A 110 0.59 6.57 2.55
CA ILE A 110 -0.04 5.24 2.54
C ILE A 110 0.95 4.20 1.99
N TRP A 111 1.66 4.54 0.91
CA TRP A 111 2.70 3.69 0.34
C TRP A 111 3.89 3.49 1.30
N LEU A 112 4.31 4.51 2.05
CA LEU A 112 5.36 4.36 3.07
C LEU A 112 4.95 3.37 4.16
N ALA A 113 3.72 3.46 4.65
CA ALA A 113 3.20 2.49 5.61
C ALA A 113 3.08 1.07 5.03
N TRP A 114 2.81 0.95 3.72
CA TRP A 114 2.86 -0.32 2.98
C TRP A 114 4.28 -0.86 2.91
N ASN A 115 5.24 -0.07 2.45
CA ASN A 115 6.60 -0.50 2.11
C ASN A 115 7.51 -0.69 3.33
N LEU A 116 7.43 0.19 4.32
CA LEU A 116 8.21 0.13 5.56
C LEU A 116 7.51 -0.72 6.64
N GLY A 117 6.23 -1.00 6.46
CA GLY A 117 5.36 -1.49 7.50
C GLY A 117 5.01 -0.39 8.52
N TRP A 118 3.98 -0.64 9.33
CA TRP A 118 3.52 0.33 10.34
C TRP A 118 4.62 0.75 11.30
N THR A 119 5.30 -0.22 11.91
CA THR A 119 6.41 0.04 12.85
C THR A 119 7.60 0.72 12.18
N GLY A 120 7.88 0.39 10.92
CA GLY A 120 8.94 1.06 10.17
C GLY A 120 8.66 2.53 9.95
N PHE A 121 7.42 2.87 9.54
CA PHE A 121 7.06 4.26 9.30
C PHE A 121 6.87 5.06 10.61
N SER A 122 6.39 4.43 11.70
CA SER A 122 6.27 5.09 13.01
C SER A 122 7.60 5.51 13.62
N ARG A 123 8.71 4.84 13.29
CA ARG A 123 10.07 5.27 13.70
C ARG A 123 10.50 6.59 13.10
N HIS A 124 9.79 7.07 12.11
CA HIS A 124 9.95 8.38 11.47
C HIS A 124 8.79 9.32 11.82
N ASP A 125 8.08 9.06 12.95
CA ASP A 125 6.93 9.85 13.42
C ASP A 125 5.87 10.10 12.33
N PHE A 126 5.72 9.14 11.41
CA PHE A 126 4.88 9.23 10.20
C PHE A 126 5.18 10.48 9.34
N GLN A 127 6.40 11.02 9.44
CA GLN A 127 6.87 12.14 8.64
C GLN A 127 7.62 11.63 7.41
N TRP A 128 7.05 11.82 6.23
CA TRP A 128 7.66 11.31 5.00
C TRP A 128 8.98 11.97 4.63
N ALA A 129 9.24 13.22 5.12
CA ALA A 129 10.51 13.90 4.94
C ALA A 129 11.67 13.26 5.75
N GLU A 130 11.35 12.50 6.79
CA GLU A 130 12.33 11.87 7.70
C GLU A 130 12.74 10.47 7.24
N VAL A 131 12.06 9.91 6.24
CA VAL A 131 12.43 8.60 5.70
C VAL A 131 13.66 8.67 4.79
N PRO A 132 14.38 7.55 4.56
CA PRO A 132 15.52 7.53 3.66
C PRO A 132 15.19 8.10 2.28
N ALA A 133 16.11 8.87 1.68
CA ALA A 133 15.91 9.62 0.44
C ALA A 133 15.32 8.77 -0.72
N ALA A 134 15.75 7.50 -0.83
CA ALA A 134 15.20 6.58 -1.85
C ALA A 134 13.72 6.26 -1.62
N LYS A 135 13.29 6.15 -0.35
CA LYS A 135 11.89 5.91 0.02
C LYS A 135 11.06 7.17 -0.21
N PHE A 136 11.58 8.32 0.18
CA PHE A 136 10.97 9.62 -0.09
C PHE A 136 10.73 9.84 -1.58
N ALA A 137 11.73 9.56 -2.42
CA ALA A 137 11.60 9.69 -3.88
C ALA A 137 10.48 8.80 -4.45
N LYS A 138 10.36 7.55 -3.99
CA LYS A 138 9.29 6.64 -4.40
C LYS A 138 7.92 7.09 -3.87
N ALA A 139 7.83 7.57 -2.64
CA ALA A 139 6.58 8.13 -2.08
C ALA A 139 6.08 9.34 -2.91
N ARG A 140 6.99 10.24 -3.32
CA ARG A 140 6.67 11.33 -4.25
C ARG A 140 6.19 10.82 -5.60
N GLN A 141 6.80 9.76 -6.12
CA GLN A 141 6.37 9.13 -7.38
C GLN A 141 4.95 8.59 -7.26
N VAL A 142 4.59 7.95 -6.13
CA VAL A 142 3.22 7.49 -5.87
C VAL A 142 2.24 8.66 -5.88
N ASN A 143 2.56 9.79 -5.20
CA ASN A 143 1.73 10.98 -5.24
C ASN A 143 1.52 11.50 -6.66
N THR A 144 2.59 11.62 -7.43
CA THR A 144 2.55 12.11 -8.82
C THR A 144 1.65 11.23 -9.69
N LEU A 145 1.78 9.91 -9.56
CA LEU A 145 0.98 8.95 -10.32
C LEU A 145 -0.49 8.96 -9.89
N ALA A 146 -0.75 8.98 -8.59
CA ALA A 146 -2.11 8.92 -8.04
C ALA A 146 -2.94 10.19 -8.35
N TRP A 147 -2.29 11.35 -8.41
CA TRP A 147 -2.96 12.62 -8.70
C TRP A 147 -2.91 13.04 -10.16
N GLY A 148 -2.29 12.24 -11.04
CA GLY A 148 -2.15 12.58 -12.45
C GLY A 148 -1.28 13.81 -12.72
N LEU A 149 -0.41 14.18 -11.77
CA LEU A 149 0.48 15.32 -11.94
C LEU A 149 1.52 15.01 -13.02
N PRO A 150 1.86 15.99 -13.88
CA PRO A 150 2.86 15.77 -14.91
C PRO A 150 4.21 15.39 -14.27
N LYS A 151 4.88 14.38 -14.85
CA LYS A 151 6.23 14.04 -14.42
C LYS A 151 7.11 15.27 -14.55
N PRO A 152 7.93 15.62 -13.54
CA PRO A 152 8.89 16.70 -13.69
C PRO A 152 9.76 16.38 -14.90
N LYS A 153 9.79 17.28 -15.90
CA LYS A 153 10.69 17.17 -17.06
C LYS A 153 12.11 17.08 -16.50
N ARG A 154 12.82 16.00 -16.82
CA ARG A 154 14.26 15.95 -16.57
C ARG A 154 14.86 17.14 -17.30
N SER A 155 15.42 18.11 -16.58
CA SER A 155 16.26 19.11 -17.19
C SER A 155 17.42 18.36 -17.84
N ALA A 156 17.51 18.42 -19.16
CA ALA A 156 18.70 18.00 -19.88
C ALA A 156 19.86 18.86 -19.35
N ARG A 157 20.84 18.21 -18.71
CA ARG A 157 22.17 18.79 -18.47
C ARG A 157 23.07 18.34 -19.59
#